data_a9323551cf46d21ec37c78eb0be5f68f
#
_entry.id   a9323551cf46d21ec37c78eb0be5f68f
#
_cell.length_a   1.000
_cell.length_b   1.000
_cell.length_c   1.000
_cell.angle_alpha   90.00
_cell.angle_beta   90.00
_cell.angle_gamma   90.00
#
_symmetry.space_group_name_H-M   'P 1'
#
loop_
_entity.id
_entity.type
_entity.pdbx_description
1 polymer ?
#
loop_
_entity_poly.entity_id
_entity_poly.type
_entity_poly.pdbx_seq_one_letter_code
_entity_poly.pdbx_strand_id
1 'polypeptide(L)'
;TSNDYSAIVRKIYPSISDIIVFGGEEQEPPAYGKVFLSIKPTEATSLSSFTKNQLVTELKKYTVASIRPEFVDPSILFVELSSDIYFDGTKTKLLPTDIASKVASGVLEYLKTSGTEKFNGKFRYSKFVSVIDSVDRSVNSNDTSITLRKDFIAQINSSTYYEICFKNELLKDCDDPVVSSTGMTVFEHPSYTVYLE
;
A
#
# COMPACT_ATOMS: atom_id res chain seq x y z
N THR A 1 20.94 15.69 1.04
CA THR A 1 20.67 14.24 0.97
C THR A 1 19.16 13.98 0.96
N SER A 2 18.72 12.76 0.60
CA SER A 2 17.30 12.36 0.65
C SER A 2 16.71 12.51 2.06
N ASN A 3 17.51 12.28 3.09
CA ASN A 3 17.09 12.46 4.48
C ASN A 3 16.79 13.92 4.84
N ASP A 4 17.52 14.87 4.26
CA ASP A 4 17.29 16.31 4.49
C ASP A 4 15.94 16.74 3.93
N TYR A 5 15.61 16.27 2.71
CA TYR A 5 14.29 16.50 2.11
C TYR A 5 13.17 15.93 2.97
N SER A 6 13.33 14.70 3.47
CA SER A 6 12.35 14.09 4.35
C SER A 6 12.14 14.89 5.64
N ALA A 7 13.20 15.38 6.25
CA ALA A 7 13.13 16.18 7.47
C ALA A 7 12.45 17.54 7.23
N ILE A 8 12.78 18.22 6.14
CA ILE A 8 12.19 19.50 5.75
C ILE A 8 10.69 19.33 5.47
N VAL A 9 10.31 18.31 4.70
CA VAL A 9 8.91 18.06 4.35
C VAL A 9 8.08 17.76 5.59
N ARG A 10 8.58 16.94 6.50
CA ARG A 10 7.90 16.66 7.79
C ARG A 10 7.72 17.90 8.66
N LYS A 11 8.65 18.86 8.57
CA LYS A 11 8.55 20.14 9.28
C LYS A 11 7.47 21.04 8.67
N ILE A 12 7.35 21.07 7.34
CA ILE A 12 6.38 21.91 6.63
C ILE A 12 4.97 21.29 6.71
N TYR A 13 4.86 19.99 6.60
CA TYR A 13 3.60 19.25 6.59
C TYR A 13 3.64 18.10 7.60
N PRO A 14 3.23 18.35 8.86
CA PRO A 14 3.33 17.33 9.93
C PRO A 14 2.39 16.13 9.78
N SER A 15 1.29 16.26 9.02
CA SER A 15 0.30 15.19 8.83
C SER A 15 0.75 14.11 7.83
N ILE A 16 2.00 13.67 7.99
CA ILE A 16 2.62 12.63 7.16
C ILE A 16 2.71 11.33 7.96
N SER A 17 2.09 10.27 7.46
CA SER A 17 2.29 8.91 7.97
C SER A 17 3.68 8.39 7.58
N ASP A 18 4.01 8.48 6.28
CA ASP A 18 5.32 8.08 5.77
C ASP A 18 5.74 8.87 4.53
N ILE A 19 7.05 8.90 4.27
CA ILE A 19 7.65 9.60 3.13
C ILE A 19 8.85 8.82 2.61
N ILE A 20 8.94 8.69 1.30
CA ILE A 20 10.12 8.19 0.60
C ILE A 20 10.65 9.26 -0.35
N VAL A 21 11.97 9.40 -0.40
CA VAL A 21 12.67 10.33 -1.28
C VAL A 21 13.75 9.56 -2.04
N PHE A 22 13.74 9.65 -3.36
CA PHE A 22 14.67 8.96 -4.23
C PHE A 22 15.15 9.86 -5.36
N GLY A 23 16.33 9.57 -5.89
CA GLY A 23 16.93 10.32 -6.99
C GLY A 23 16.27 10.02 -8.33
N GLY A 24 16.36 10.95 -9.26
CA GLY A 24 15.85 10.74 -10.62
C GLY A 24 16.61 9.66 -11.40
N GLU A 25 17.81 9.32 -10.99
CA GLU A 25 18.60 8.20 -11.53
C GLU A 25 17.96 6.82 -11.24
N GLU A 26 17.13 6.73 -10.22
CA GLU A 26 16.40 5.51 -9.85
C GLU A 26 15.10 5.29 -10.66
N GLN A 27 14.74 6.27 -11.51
CA GLN A 27 13.56 6.17 -12.38
C GLN A 27 13.87 5.44 -13.69
N GLU A 28 12.86 4.80 -14.26
CA GLU A 28 12.92 4.24 -15.62
C GLU A 28 11.87 4.97 -16.51
N PRO A 29 12.29 5.77 -17.50
CA PRO A 29 13.66 6.17 -17.84
C PRO A 29 14.27 7.15 -16.81
N PRO A 30 15.63 7.17 -16.66
CA PRO A 30 16.30 8.05 -15.71
C PRO A 30 16.03 9.53 -15.96
N ALA A 31 15.73 10.27 -14.90
CA ALA A 31 15.43 11.72 -14.94
C ALA A 31 16.45 12.50 -14.09
N TYR A 32 17.63 12.74 -14.64
CA TYR A 32 18.72 13.43 -13.95
C TYR A 32 18.36 14.88 -13.54
N GLY A 33 18.89 15.33 -12.42
CA GLY A 33 18.62 16.65 -11.87
C GLY A 33 17.24 16.79 -11.19
N LYS A 34 16.53 15.70 -11.00
CA LYS A 34 15.28 15.64 -10.27
C LYS A 34 15.43 14.80 -8.98
N VAL A 35 14.68 15.18 -7.97
CA VAL A 35 14.46 14.40 -6.76
C VAL A 35 12.97 14.16 -6.64
N PHE A 36 12.60 12.91 -6.56
CA PHE A 36 11.21 12.48 -6.42
C PHE A 36 10.86 12.26 -4.95
N LEU A 37 9.69 12.74 -4.58
CA LEU A 37 9.14 12.60 -3.24
C LEU A 37 7.77 11.93 -3.35
N SER A 38 7.60 10.84 -2.63
CA SER A 38 6.29 10.23 -2.47
C SER A 38 5.88 10.29 -1.00
N ILE A 39 4.68 10.80 -0.74
CA ILE A 39 4.17 11.04 0.61
C ILE A 39 2.88 10.26 0.80
N LYS A 40 2.81 9.51 1.89
CA LYS A 40 1.57 8.95 2.41
C LYS A 40 1.04 9.86 3.52
N PRO A 41 -0.07 10.59 3.32
CA PRO A 41 -0.74 11.34 4.39
C PRO A 41 -1.32 10.40 5.46
N THR A 42 -1.61 10.93 6.64
CA THR A 42 -2.16 10.13 7.76
C THR A 42 -3.59 9.66 7.48
N GLU A 43 -4.42 10.50 6.83
CA GLU A 43 -5.86 10.25 6.65
C GLU A 43 -6.28 10.12 5.17
N ALA A 44 -5.32 10.11 4.24
CA ALA A 44 -5.61 10.03 2.82
C ALA A 44 -4.62 9.09 2.11
N THR A 45 -4.97 8.67 0.90
CA THR A 45 -4.12 7.81 0.07
C THR A 45 -3.08 8.61 -0.73
N SER A 46 -3.38 9.87 -1.06
CA SER A 46 -2.47 10.75 -1.81
C SER A 46 -2.67 12.22 -1.43
N LEU A 47 -1.70 13.05 -1.76
CA LEU A 47 -1.78 14.50 -1.58
C LEU A 47 -2.59 15.15 -2.70
N SER A 48 -3.37 16.19 -2.36
CA SER A 48 -4.02 17.04 -3.36
C SER A 48 -2.99 17.78 -4.22
N SER A 49 -3.34 18.10 -5.47
CA SER A 49 -2.47 18.87 -6.37
C SER A 49 -2.11 20.24 -5.79
N PHE A 50 -3.03 20.84 -5.04
CA PHE A 50 -2.78 22.12 -4.35
C PHE A 50 -1.68 21.96 -3.28
N THR A 51 -1.78 20.95 -2.43
CA THR A 51 -0.79 20.68 -1.37
C THR A 51 0.59 20.35 -1.97
N LYS A 52 0.62 19.55 -3.04
CA LYS A 52 1.87 19.24 -3.77
C LYS A 52 2.55 20.51 -4.27
N ASN A 53 1.81 21.41 -4.92
CA ASN A 53 2.35 22.67 -5.45
C ASN A 53 2.86 23.59 -4.33
N GLN A 54 2.14 23.65 -3.22
CA GLN A 54 2.55 24.41 -2.03
C GLN A 54 3.87 23.88 -1.46
N LEU A 55 3.98 22.56 -1.29
CA LEU A 55 5.20 21.91 -0.81
C LEU A 55 6.38 22.11 -1.77
N VAL A 56 6.17 22.02 -3.09
CA VAL A 56 7.22 22.30 -4.08
C VAL A 56 7.73 23.75 -3.93
N THR A 57 6.83 24.70 -3.75
CA THR A 57 7.19 26.12 -3.58
C THR A 57 8.02 26.35 -2.31
N GLU A 58 7.63 25.73 -1.22
CA GLU A 58 8.39 25.79 0.04
C GLU A 58 9.74 25.07 -0.05
N LEU A 59 9.78 23.88 -0.66
CA LEU A 59 11.01 23.12 -0.84
C LEU A 59 12.06 23.84 -1.69
N LYS A 60 11.63 24.62 -2.69
CA LYS A 60 12.56 25.41 -3.53
C LYS A 60 13.44 26.36 -2.73
N LYS A 61 13.01 26.79 -1.54
CA LYS A 61 13.82 27.64 -0.65
C LYS A 61 15.02 26.92 -0.05
N TYR A 62 15.00 25.58 -0.05
CA TYR A 62 16.02 24.72 0.58
C TYR A 62 16.79 23.90 -0.44
N THR A 63 16.41 23.93 -1.71
CA THR A 63 17.04 23.13 -2.76
C THR A 63 18.20 23.88 -3.41
N VAL A 64 19.22 23.15 -3.84
CA VAL A 64 20.28 23.68 -4.71
C VAL A 64 19.66 23.97 -6.08
N ALA A 65 20.09 25.05 -6.73
CA ALA A 65 19.50 25.57 -7.97
C ALA A 65 19.42 24.57 -9.13
N SER A 66 20.25 23.50 -9.12
CA SER A 66 20.28 22.47 -10.15
C SER A 66 19.33 21.29 -9.89
N ILE A 67 18.72 21.19 -8.70
CA ILE A 67 17.87 20.05 -8.31
C ILE A 67 16.41 20.49 -8.24
N ARG A 68 15.54 19.75 -8.93
CA ARG A 68 14.10 20.02 -8.96
C ARG A 68 13.34 18.95 -8.18
N PRO A 69 12.69 19.32 -7.06
CA PRO A 69 11.82 18.39 -6.35
C PRO A 69 10.51 18.20 -7.12
N GLU A 70 10.08 16.96 -7.27
CA GLU A 70 8.85 16.56 -7.94
C GLU A 70 8.09 15.56 -7.06
N PHE A 71 6.78 15.76 -6.91
CA PHE A 71 5.95 14.83 -6.12
C PHE A 71 5.32 13.79 -7.01
N VAL A 72 5.47 12.52 -6.61
CA VAL A 72 4.87 11.36 -7.26
C VAL A 72 3.88 10.73 -6.30
N ASP A 73 2.72 10.30 -6.82
CA ASP A 73 1.75 9.60 -6.00
C ASP A 73 2.25 8.21 -5.59
N PRO A 74 1.97 7.77 -4.35
CA PRO A 74 2.34 6.45 -3.91
C PRO A 74 1.60 5.39 -4.72
N SER A 75 2.30 4.34 -5.12
CA SER A 75 1.68 3.12 -5.63
C SER A 75 1.19 2.30 -4.45
N ILE A 76 -0.12 2.08 -4.37
CA ILE A 76 -0.77 1.41 -3.25
C ILE A 76 -1.15 0.00 -3.67
N LEU A 77 -0.75 -0.96 -2.87
CA LEU A 77 -1.23 -2.33 -2.91
C LEU A 77 -2.17 -2.56 -1.74
N PHE A 78 -3.45 -2.79 -2.02
CA PHE A 78 -4.42 -3.16 -1.00
C PHE A 78 -4.34 -4.65 -0.73
N VAL A 79 -4.39 -5.03 0.53
CA VAL A 79 -4.45 -6.41 0.98
C VAL A 79 -5.80 -6.60 1.66
N GLU A 80 -6.69 -7.32 1.02
CA GLU A 80 -8.02 -7.63 1.53
C GLU A 80 -8.00 -9.00 2.18
N LEU A 81 -8.61 -9.09 3.33
CA LEU A 81 -8.56 -10.25 4.21
C LEU A 81 -9.98 -10.68 4.56
N SER A 82 -10.28 -11.93 4.29
CA SER A 82 -11.52 -12.58 4.75
C SER A 82 -11.15 -13.73 5.66
N SER A 83 -11.67 -13.75 6.89
CA SER A 83 -11.33 -14.74 7.90
C SER A 83 -12.58 -15.38 8.50
N ASP A 84 -12.68 -16.68 8.40
CA ASP A 84 -13.63 -17.48 9.15
C ASP A 84 -12.99 -17.93 10.48
N ILE A 85 -13.61 -17.57 11.60
CA ILE A 85 -13.06 -17.77 12.93
C ILE A 85 -13.84 -18.88 13.64
N TYR A 86 -13.14 -19.94 14.03
CA TYR A 86 -13.69 -21.04 14.78
C TYR A 86 -13.36 -20.88 16.27
N PHE A 87 -14.38 -20.79 17.11
CA PHE A 87 -14.20 -20.59 18.53
C PHE A 87 -15.02 -21.58 19.38
N ASP A 88 -14.59 -21.81 20.61
CA ASP A 88 -15.23 -22.69 21.58
C ASP A 88 -16.13 -21.88 22.51
N GLY A 89 -17.45 -22.02 22.32
CA GLY A 89 -18.46 -21.35 23.14
C GLY A 89 -18.47 -21.78 24.61
N THR A 90 -17.79 -22.87 24.97
CA THR A 90 -17.69 -23.29 26.39
C THR A 90 -16.62 -22.52 27.14
N LYS A 91 -15.65 -21.96 26.43
CA LYS A 91 -14.51 -21.19 26.98
C LYS A 91 -14.80 -19.71 27.13
N THR A 92 -15.89 -19.22 26.54
CA THR A 92 -16.26 -17.81 26.55
C THR A 92 -17.74 -17.60 26.82
N LYS A 93 -18.08 -16.46 27.40
CA LYS A 93 -19.46 -15.98 27.52
C LYS A 93 -19.82 -14.91 26.50
N LEU A 94 -18.86 -14.57 25.62
CA LEU A 94 -19.04 -13.56 24.60
C LEU A 94 -19.92 -14.11 23.47
N LEU A 95 -20.68 -13.20 22.85
CA LEU A 95 -21.43 -13.52 21.64
C LEU A 95 -20.47 -13.61 20.43
N PRO A 96 -20.84 -14.32 19.36
CA PRO A 96 -20.05 -14.37 18.13
C PRO A 96 -19.66 -12.98 17.58
N THR A 97 -20.60 -12.04 17.63
CA THR A 97 -20.39 -10.64 17.23
C THR A 97 -19.34 -9.92 18.06
N ASP A 98 -19.27 -10.21 19.37
CA ASP A 98 -18.29 -9.59 20.27
C ASP A 98 -16.89 -10.13 19.99
N ILE A 99 -16.79 -11.43 19.71
CA ILE A 99 -15.53 -12.08 19.31
C ILE A 99 -15.04 -11.49 17.98
N ALA A 100 -15.92 -11.37 16.97
CA ALA A 100 -15.60 -10.75 15.70
C ALA A 100 -15.10 -9.31 15.88
N SER A 101 -15.77 -8.50 16.69
CA SER A 101 -15.37 -7.12 17.01
C SER A 101 -14.01 -7.06 17.70
N LYS A 102 -13.77 -8.00 18.63
CA LYS A 102 -12.49 -8.09 19.36
C LYS A 102 -11.35 -8.47 18.42
N VAL A 103 -11.58 -9.43 17.52
CA VAL A 103 -10.60 -9.81 16.50
C VAL A 103 -10.32 -8.65 15.55
N ALA A 104 -11.36 -7.99 15.03
CA ALA A 104 -11.19 -6.83 14.18
C ALA A 104 -10.34 -5.73 14.84
N SER A 105 -10.59 -5.43 16.11
CA SER A 105 -9.82 -4.45 16.88
C SER A 105 -8.36 -4.88 17.06
N GLY A 106 -8.10 -6.14 17.40
CA GLY A 106 -6.76 -6.68 17.56
C GLY A 106 -5.95 -6.68 16.26
N VAL A 107 -6.60 -7.00 15.14
CA VAL A 107 -6.01 -6.94 13.80
C VAL A 107 -5.67 -5.50 13.42
N LEU A 108 -6.58 -4.54 13.64
CA LEU A 108 -6.32 -3.13 13.36
C LEU A 108 -5.15 -2.57 14.18
N GLU A 109 -5.05 -2.95 15.45
CA GLU A 109 -3.91 -2.57 16.29
C GLU A 109 -2.60 -3.17 15.77
N TYR A 110 -2.60 -4.44 15.40
CA TYR A 110 -1.45 -5.08 14.78
C TYR A 110 -1.01 -4.38 13.49
N LEU A 111 -1.94 -4.07 12.58
CA LEU A 111 -1.63 -3.39 11.32
C LEU A 111 -1.00 -2.00 11.54
N LYS A 112 -1.49 -1.24 12.52
CA LYS A 112 -0.93 0.06 12.91
C LYS A 112 0.50 -0.06 13.46
N THR A 113 0.77 -1.09 14.25
CA THR A 113 2.07 -1.27 14.93
C THR A 113 3.10 -2.00 14.07
N SER A 114 2.66 -2.87 13.16
CA SER A 114 3.55 -3.70 12.33
C SER A 114 4.33 -2.92 11.27
N GLY A 115 3.93 -1.68 10.97
CA GLY A 115 4.51 -0.88 9.89
C GLY A 115 4.16 -1.36 8.48
N THR A 116 3.18 -2.25 8.34
CA THR A 116 2.69 -2.75 7.05
C THR A 116 2.18 -1.62 6.15
N GLU A 117 1.61 -0.58 6.73
CA GLU A 117 1.10 0.60 6.03
C GLU A 117 2.15 1.64 5.62
N LYS A 118 3.44 1.39 5.86
CA LYS A 118 4.54 2.27 5.47
C LYS A 118 5.06 1.91 4.08
N PHE A 119 5.83 2.83 3.48
CA PHE A 119 6.60 2.51 2.28
C PHE A 119 7.53 1.33 2.55
N ASN A 120 7.57 0.38 1.61
CA ASN A 120 8.28 -0.89 1.76
C ASN A 120 7.82 -1.74 2.97
N GLY A 121 6.61 -1.50 3.48
CA GLY A 121 6.00 -2.33 4.50
C GLY A 121 5.84 -3.77 4.00
N LYS A 122 6.10 -4.74 4.90
CA LYS A 122 5.97 -6.17 4.57
C LYS A 122 4.77 -6.76 5.30
N PHE A 123 3.78 -7.24 4.54
CA PHE A 123 2.71 -8.05 5.09
C PHE A 123 3.20 -9.49 5.30
N ARG A 124 3.01 -10.02 6.50
CA ARG A 124 3.39 -11.39 6.85
C ARG A 124 2.16 -12.19 7.26
N TYR A 125 1.68 -13.03 6.37
CA TYR A 125 0.49 -13.85 6.57
C TYR A 125 0.51 -14.66 7.87
N SER A 126 1.59 -15.38 8.14
CA SER A 126 1.71 -16.20 9.35
C SER A 126 1.60 -15.39 10.65
N LYS A 127 2.12 -14.16 10.65
CA LYS A 127 1.97 -13.25 11.80
C LYS A 127 0.54 -12.77 11.95
N PHE A 128 -0.11 -12.44 10.83
CA PHE A 128 -1.50 -12.02 10.82
C PHE A 128 -2.42 -13.11 11.38
N VAL A 129 -2.33 -14.34 10.88
CA VAL A 129 -3.08 -15.49 11.39
C VAL A 129 -2.83 -15.72 12.88
N SER A 130 -1.58 -15.67 13.32
CA SER A 130 -1.21 -15.81 14.74
C SER A 130 -1.82 -14.72 15.62
N VAL A 131 -1.98 -13.50 15.09
CA VAL A 131 -2.66 -12.41 15.82
C VAL A 131 -4.14 -12.76 16.03
N ILE A 132 -4.84 -13.23 15.00
CA ILE A 132 -6.25 -13.65 15.10
C ILE A 132 -6.40 -14.73 16.18
N ASP A 133 -5.57 -15.77 16.15
CA ASP A 133 -5.62 -16.87 17.10
C ASP A 133 -5.34 -16.43 18.55
N SER A 134 -4.55 -15.37 18.71
CA SER A 134 -4.14 -14.91 20.05
C SER A 134 -5.08 -13.87 20.66
N VAL A 135 -6.05 -13.33 19.92
CA VAL A 135 -6.95 -12.28 20.42
C VAL A 135 -7.82 -12.75 21.58
N ASP A 136 -8.29 -13.97 21.52
CA ASP A 136 -9.08 -14.58 22.59
C ASP A 136 -8.75 -16.05 22.75
N ARG A 137 -8.68 -16.50 24.01
CA ARG A 137 -8.41 -17.92 24.36
C ARG A 137 -9.47 -18.91 23.89
N SER A 138 -10.65 -18.42 23.52
CA SER A 138 -11.72 -19.25 22.96
C SER A 138 -11.56 -19.54 21.48
N VAL A 139 -10.74 -18.76 20.77
CA VAL A 139 -10.44 -18.99 19.35
C VAL A 139 -9.58 -20.26 19.25
N ASN A 140 -10.06 -21.22 18.49
CA ASN A 140 -9.35 -22.49 18.29
C ASN A 140 -8.53 -22.46 16.98
N SER A 141 -9.07 -21.85 15.94
CA SER A 141 -8.43 -21.73 14.62
C SER A 141 -9.10 -20.66 13.79
N ASN A 142 -8.45 -20.25 12.72
CA ASN A 142 -9.05 -19.41 11.70
C ASN A 142 -8.72 -19.96 10.30
N ASP A 143 -9.60 -19.71 9.34
CA ASP A 143 -9.35 -19.88 7.91
C ASP A 143 -9.37 -18.50 7.27
N THR A 144 -8.20 -18.05 6.83
CA THR A 144 -8.01 -16.69 6.32
C THR A 144 -7.58 -16.73 4.86
N SER A 145 -8.39 -16.15 4.00
CA SER A 145 -8.07 -15.91 2.60
C SER A 145 -7.54 -14.49 2.40
N ILE A 146 -6.61 -14.36 1.46
CA ILE A 146 -6.01 -13.07 1.09
C ILE A 146 -6.32 -12.79 -0.37
N THR A 147 -6.76 -11.57 -0.63
CA THR A 147 -6.92 -11.04 -1.97
C THR A 147 -6.10 -9.75 -2.10
N LEU A 148 -5.35 -9.61 -3.20
CA LEU A 148 -4.52 -8.41 -3.44
C LEU A 148 -5.19 -7.52 -4.47
N ARG A 149 -5.18 -6.18 -4.26
CA ARG A 149 -5.80 -5.18 -5.13
C ARG A 149 -4.85 -4.05 -5.50
N LYS A 150 -4.90 -3.66 -6.75
CA LYS A 150 -4.20 -2.49 -7.25
C LYS A 150 -5.16 -1.66 -8.10
N ASP A 151 -5.45 -0.46 -7.65
CA ASP A 151 -6.33 0.44 -8.38
C ASP A 151 -5.53 1.23 -9.41
N PHE A 152 -6.09 1.41 -10.60
CA PHE A 152 -5.52 2.27 -11.64
C PHE A 152 -6.63 3.06 -12.34
N ILE A 153 -6.28 4.21 -12.89
CA ILE A 153 -7.20 5.05 -13.64
C ILE A 153 -6.96 4.80 -15.13
N ALA A 154 -7.92 4.15 -15.78
CA ALA A 154 -7.87 3.92 -17.21
C ALA A 154 -8.13 5.21 -18.00
N GLN A 155 -7.33 5.46 -19.04
CA GLN A 155 -7.59 6.55 -19.99
C GLN A 155 -8.60 6.08 -21.05
N ILE A 156 -9.81 6.65 -21.00
CA ILE A 156 -10.92 6.25 -21.82
C ILE A 156 -10.67 6.81 -23.21
N ASN A 157 -10.32 6.95 -24.11
CA ASN A 157 -10.15 7.55 -25.43
C ASN A 157 -8.74 7.45 -26.01
N SER A 158 -7.91 6.59 -25.45
CA SER A 158 -6.61 6.28 -26.03
C SER A 158 -6.41 4.76 -26.07
N SER A 159 -5.79 4.27 -27.14
CA SER A 159 -5.30 2.90 -27.18
C SER A 159 -4.04 2.83 -26.31
N THR A 160 -4.21 2.62 -25.01
CA THR A 160 -3.13 2.62 -24.03
C THR A 160 -2.94 1.20 -23.51
N TYR A 161 -1.70 0.77 -23.46
CA TYR A 161 -1.29 -0.49 -22.86
C TYR A 161 -1.15 -0.30 -21.34
N TYR A 162 -1.79 -1.16 -20.57
CA TYR A 162 -1.69 -1.18 -19.12
C TYR A 162 -1.10 -2.50 -18.68
N GLU A 163 -0.01 -2.43 -17.95
CA GLU A 163 0.63 -3.56 -17.31
C GLU A 163 0.39 -3.46 -15.79
N ILE A 164 -0.31 -4.46 -15.23
CA ILE A 164 -0.61 -4.51 -13.80
C ILE A 164 0.23 -5.62 -13.19
N CYS A 165 1.39 -5.25 -12.66
CA CYS A 165 2.29 -6.17 -11.98
C CYS A 165 2.22 -6.00 -10.47
N PHE A 166 1.99 -7.10 -9.76
CA PHE A 166 2.09 -7.18 -8.30
C PHE A 166 3.52 -7.55 -7.91
N LYS A 167 4.49 -6.68 -8.11
CA LYS A 167 5.91 -6.90 -7.77
C LYS A 167 6.06 -7.30 -6.30
N ASN A 168 5.84 -8.58 -6.02
CA ASN A 168 5.88 -9.11 -4.68
C ASN A 168 6.64 -10.45 -4.70
N GLU A 169 7.36 -10.77 -3.63
CA GLU A 169 8.20 -11.98 -3.51
C GLU A 169 7.42 -13.30 -3.62
N LEU A 170 6.07 -13.26 -3.52
CA LEU A 170 5.18 -14.43 -3.58
C LEU A 170 4.62 -14.67 -4.99
N LEU A 171 4.72 -13.71 -5.90
CA LEU A 171 4.21 -13.80 -7.26
C LEU A 171 5.38 -13.73 -8.23
N LYS A 172 5.41 -14.65 -9.19
CA LYS A 172 6.35 -14.58 -10.31
C LYS A 172 6.13 -13.31 -11.12
N ASP A 173 7.15 -12.91 -11.86
CA ASP A 173 7.04 -11.82 -12.82
C ASP A 173 5.87 -12.03 -13.79
N CYS A 174 5.33 -10.94 -14.30
CA CYS A 174 4.23 -10.94 -15.26
C CYS A 174 4.75 -11.47 -16.62
N ASP A 175 4.69 -12.77 -16.81
CA ASP A 175 5.32 -13.42 -17.96
C ASP A 175 4.45 -13.43 -19.23
N ASP A 176 3.11 -13.38 -19.12
CA ASP A 176 2.22 -13.44 -20.29
C ASP A 176 1.03 -12.46 -20.22
N PRO A 177 0.88 -11.59 -21.22
CA PRO A 177 -0.26 -10.69 -21.31
C PRO A 177 -1.52 -11.41 -21.81
N VAL A 178 -2.61 -11.24 -21.09
CA VAL A 178 -3.94 -11.63 -21.58
C VAL A 178 -4.62 -10.44 -22.24
N VAL A 179 -4.92 -10.55 -23.52
CA VAL A 179 -5.64 -9.50 -24.26
C VAL A 179 -7.14 -9.65 -24.07
N SER A 180 -7.79 -8.65 -23.45
CA SER A 180 -9.24 -8.61 -23.35
C SER A 180 -9.88 -8.12 -24.67
N SER A 181 -11.14 -8.49 -24.90
CA SER A 181 -11.91 -8.08 -26.09
C SER A 181 -12.13 -6.56 -26.20
N THR A 182 -11.78 -5.79 -25.20
CA THR A 182 -11.87 -4.32 -25.16
C THR A 182 -10.56 -3.60 -25.49
N GLY A 183 -9.53 -4.32 -25.91
CA GLY A 183 -8.21 -3.76 -26.21
C GLY A 183 -7.38 -3.44 -24.96
N MET A 184 -7.88 -3.72 -23.78
CA MET A 184 -7.12 -3.63 -22.53
C MET A 184 -6.41 -4.96 -22.30
N THR A 185 -5.10 -4.91 -22.13
CA THR A 185 -4.31 -6.09 -21.80
C THR A 185 -4.23 -6.23 -20.30
N VAL A 186 -4.77 -7.32 -19.77
CA VAL A 186 -4.70 -7.68 -18.36
C VAL A 186 -3.77 -8.86 -18.23
N PHE A 187 -2.75 -8.74 -17.41
CA PHE A 187 -1.86 -9.85 -17.11
C PHE A 187 -2.47 -10.67 -15.97
N GLU A 188 -2.89 -11.89 -16.30
CA GLU A 188 -3.28 -12.88 -15.30
C GLU A 188 -2.11 -13.84 -15.09
N HIS A 189 -1.72 -14.02 -13.85
CA HIS A 189 -0.78 -15.07 -13.52
C HIS A 189 -1.53 -16.41 -13.55
N PRO A 190 -1.02 -17.46 -14.24
CA PRO A 190 -1.74 -18.73 -14.41
C PRO A 190 -2.05 -19.47 -13.11
N SER A 191 -1.53 -19.04 -11.97
CA SER A 191 -1.72 -19.68 -10.67
C SER A 191 -2.58 -18.87 -9.68
N TYR A 192 -2.92 -17.61 -9.98
CA TYR A 192 -3.66 -16.76 -9.03
C TYR A 192 -4.48 -15.72 -9.77
N THR A 193 -5.80 -15.87 -9.75
CA THR A 193 -6.71 -14.78 -10.08
C THR A 193 -6.80 -13.89 -8.85
N VAL A 194 -6.31 -12.67 -8.96
CA VAL A 194 -6.33 -11.71 -7.87
C VAL A 194 -7.54 -10.82 -8.06
N TYR A 195 -8.61 -11.10 -7.34
CA TYR A 195 -9.77 -10.24 -7.19
C TYR A 195 -9.65 -9.43 -5.92
N LEU A 196 -10.22 -8.31 -5.99
CA LEU A 196 -10.08 -7.28 -5.01
C LEU A 196 -11.38 -6.49 -4.95
N GLU A 197 -12.10 -6.55 -3.87
CA GLU A 197 -13.13 -5.60 -3.46
C GLU A 197 -12.67 -4.73 -2.31
#